data_10e662932263eea3e46a334b6e3ff213
#
_entry.id   10e662932263eea3e46a334b6e3ff213
#
_cell.length_a   1.000
_cell.length_b   1.000
_cell.length_c   1.000
_cell.angle_alpha   90.00
_cell.angle_beta   90.00
_cell.angle_gamma   90.00
#
_symmetry.space_group_name_H-M   'P 1'
#
loop_
_entity.id
_entity.type
_entity.pdbx_description
1 polymer ?
#
loop_
_entity_poly.entity_id
_entity_poly.type
_entity_poly.pdbx_seq_one_letter_code
_entity_poly.pdbx_strand_id
1 'polypeptide(L)'
;MPAFITFGRILFAVIFIASGAMKFLDLGAAAEMIASKVIPTLPADLSPYTTQLEQFAGMELKQILAIAAAALELIGGIAIALNFGARFFALVMVLFVMAATFYFHDFWNLTGADAKGQMIHALKNLSLIGGLFMVAGIGKGPRLDGYGEG
;
A
#
# COMPACT_ATOMS: atom_id res chain seq x y z
N MET A 1 24.17 -6.87 8.15
CA MET A 1 23.57 -7.48 6.94
C MET A 1 24.54 -7.36 5.78
N PRO A 2 24.61 -8.35 4.87
CA PRO A 2 25.42 -8.20 3.66
C PRO A 2 24.97 -6.95 2.87
N ALA A 3 25.92 -6.21 2.34
CA ALA A 3 25.68 -4.96 1.58
C ALA A 3 24.68 -5.15 0.43
N PHE A 4 24.71 -6.32 -0.20
CA PHE A 4 23.82 -6.71 -1.28
C PHE A 4 22.33 -6.72 -0.86
N ILE A 5 22.01 -7.25 0.33
CA ILE A 5 20.63 -7.25 0.85
C ILE A 5 20.17 -5.82 1.15
N THR A 6 21.05 -4.99 1.72
CA THR A 6 20.73 -3.59 1.99
C THR A 6 20.43 -2.83 0.69
N PHE A 7 21.27 -2.99 -0.33
CA PHE A 7 21.06 -2.36 -1.63
C PHE A 7 19.76 -2.82 -2.29
N GLY A 8 19.50 -4.14 -2.33
CA GLY A 8 18.25 -4.69 -2.90
C GLY A 8 17.02 -4.17 -2.19
N ARG A 9 17.05 -4.04 -0.86
CA ARG A 9 15.94 -3.49 -0.07
C ARG A 9 15.69 -2.00 -0.37
N ILE A 10 16.75 -1.20 -0.52
CA ILE A 10 16.63 0.21 -0.90
C ILE A 10 16.00 0.32 -2.28
N LEU A 11 16.51 -0.41 -3.28
CA LEU A 11 15.93 -0.40 -4.63
C LEU A 11 14.46 -0.84 -4.64
N PHE A 12 14.13 -1.88 -3.87
CA PHE A 12 12.77 -2.35 -3.74
C PHE A 12 11.84 -1.31 -3.14
N ALA A 13 12.30 -0.53 -2.15
CA ALA A 13 11.50 0.48 -1.48
C ALA A 13 11.23 1.73 -2.35
N VAL A 14 12.05 1.99 -3.38
CA VAL A 14 11.93 3.17 -4.24
C VAL A 14 10.52 3.31 -4.83
N ILE A 15 9.89 2.20 -5.24
CA ILE A 15 8.56 2.26 -5.85
C ILE A 15 7.51 2.82 -4.88
N PHE A 16 7.56 2.43 -3.61
CA PHE A 16 6.63 2.91 -2.59
C PHE A 16 6.91 4.37 -2.22
N ILE A 17 8.19 4.74 -2.06
CA ILE A 17 8.59 6.12 -1.77
C ILE A 17 8.15 7.05 -2.90
N ALA A 18 8.41 6.68 -4.15
CA ALA A 18 8.03 7.47 -5.32
C ALA A 18 6.50 7.55 -5.47
N SER A 19 5.78 6.43 -5.31
CA SER A 19 4.32 6.39 -5.39
C SER A 19 3.67 7.26 -4.31
N GLY A 20 4.11 7.14 -3.06
CA GLY A 20 3.62 7.98 -1.96
C GLY A 20 3.90 9.47 -2.17
N ALA A 21 5.13 9.80 -2.62
CA ALA A 21 5.50 11.18 -2.92
C ALA A 21 4.64 11.77 -4.07
N MET A 22 4.45 11.02 -5.16
CA MET A 22 3.60 11.47 -6.28
C MET A 22 2.15 11.71 -5.85
N LYS A 23 1.59 10.87 -4.97
CA LYS A 23 0.24 11.10 -4.42
C LYS A 23 0.16 12.38 -3.58
N PHE A 24 1.21 12.72 -2.83
CA PHE A 24 1.25 13.99 -2.11
C PHE A 24 1.39 15.20 -3.04
N LEU A 25 2.05 15.06 -4.17
CA LEU A 25 2.17 16.12 -5.17
C LEU A 25 0.84 16.38 -5.90
N ASP A 26 -0.02 15.35 -6.04
CA ASP A 26 -1.34 15.46 -6.64
C ASP A 26 -2.38 14.69 -5.83
N LEU A 27 -2.68 15.20 -4.64
CA LEU A 27 -3.71 14.64 -3.76
C LEU A 27 -5.11 14.68 -4.38
N GLY A 28 -5.38 15.67 -5.24
CA GLY A 28 -6.65 15.79 -5.94
C GLY A 28 -6.90 14.58 -6.82
N ALA A 29 -5.98 14.25 -7.70
CA ALA A 29 -6.09 13.07 -8.56
C ALA A 29 -6.18 11.76 -7.76
N ALA A 30 -5.40 11.62 -6.69
CA ALA A 30 -5.46 10.45 -5.82
C ALA A 30 -6.82 10.32 -5.13
N ALA A 31 -7.39 11.43 -4.65
CA ALA A 31 -8.72 11.45 -4.02
C ALA A 31 -9.84 11.09 -5.01
N GLU A 32 -9.81 11.63 -6.23
CA GLU A 32 -10.81 11.30 -7.27
C GLU A 32 -10.73 9.82 -7.69
N MET A 33 -9.55 9.24 -7.75
CA MET A 33 -9.39 7.81 -8.02
C MET A 33 -10.03 6.96 -6.90
N ILE A 34 -9.86 7.34 -5.63
CA ILE A 34 -10.49 6.69 -4.49
C ILE A 34 -12.01 6.90 -4.52
N ALA A 35 -12.47 8.10 -4.84
CA ALA A 35 -13.91 8.41 -4.97
C ALA A 35 -14.60 7.53 -6.01
N SER A 36 -13.93 7.25 -7.12
CA SER A 36 -14.49 6.44 -8.21
C SER A 36 -14.46 4.93 -7.97
N LYS A 37 -13.46 4.43 -7.27
CA LYS A 37 -13.20 2.98 -7.14
C LYS A 37 -13.49 2.42 -5.75
N VAL A 38 -13.21 3.17 -4.68
CA VAL A 38 -13.30 2.67 -3.30
C VAL A 38 -14.59 3.09 -2.64
N ILE A 39 -14.94 4.38 -2.69
CA ILE A 39 -16.12 4.89 -1.99
C ILE A 39 -17.42 4.15 -2.35
N PRO A 40 -17.71 3.82 -3.63
CA PRO A 40 -18.95 3.14 -4.00
C PRO A 40 -19.06 1.71 -3.46
N THR A 41 -17.96 1.12 -3.00
CA THR A 41 -17.92 -0.25 -2.47
C THR A 41 -18.08 -0.31 -0.95
N LEU A 42 -18.07 0.84 -0.27
CA LEU A 42 -18.21 0.88 1.18
C LEU A 42 -19.63 0.50 1.58
N PRO A 43 -19.79 -0.36 2.60
CA PRO A 43 -21.10 -0.70 3.15
C PRO A 43 -21.84 0.53 3.68
N ALA A 44 -23.14 0.60 3.43
CA ALA A 44 -23.97 1.76 3.81
C ALA A 44 -24.04 1.98 5.34
N ASP A 45 -23.90 0.93 6.12
CA ASP A 45 -23.87 0.96 7.60
C ASP A 45 -22.60 1.62 8.15
N LEU A 46 -21.57 1.83 7.33
CA LEU A 46 -20.39 2.62 7.70
C LEU A 46 -20.61 4.14 7.59
N SER A 47 -21.70 4.58 6.94
CA SER A 47 -21.95 6.00 6.69
C SER A 47 -21.93 6.87 7.95
N PRO A 48 -22.47 6.47 9.12
CA PRO A 48 -22.38 7.31 10.32
C PRO A 48 -20.95 7.52 10.79
N TYR A 49 -20.10 6.49 10.68
CA TYR A 49 -18.70 6.58 11.09
C TYR A 49 -17.86 7.40 10.12
N THR A 50 -18.07 7.25 8.82
CA THR A 50 -17.38 8.06 7.81
C THR A 50 -17.75 9.52 7.91
N THR A 51 -19.03 9.84 8.15
CA THR A 51 -19.49 11.23 8.37
C THR A 51 -18.86 11.85 9.63
N GLN A 52 -18.76 11.09 10.72
CA GLN A 52 -18.07 11.57 11.93
C GLN A 52 -16.58 11.83 11.67
N LEU A 53 -15.92 10.96 10.91
CA LEU A 53 -14.53 11.13 10.55
C LEU A 53 -14.32 12.38 9.68
N GLU A 54 -15.19 12.62 8.71
CA GLU A 54 -15.16 13.83 7.88
C GLU A 54 -15.35 15.11 8.70
N GLN A 55 -16.31 15.11 9.62
CA GLN A 55 -16.55 16.23 10.52
C GLN A 55 -15.36 16.48 11.44
N PHE A 56 -14.75 15.44 11.98
CA PHE A 56 -13.57 15.55 12.84
C PHE A 56 -12.34 16.05 12.08
N ALA A 57 -12.12 15.54 10.88
CA ALA A 57 -10.96 15.88 10.05
C ALA A 57 -11.13 17.21 9.28
N GLY A 58 -12.37 17.70 9.11
CA GLY A 58 -12.67 18.88 8.30
C GLY A 58 -12.42 18.68 6.80
N MET A 59 -12.45 17.43 6.31
CA MET A 59 -12.21 17.09 4.91
C MET A 59 -13.02 15.86 4.50
N GLU A 60 -13.23 15.69 3.18
CA GLU A 60 -13.99 14.56 2.64
C GLU A 60 -13.23 13.22 2.82
N LEU A 61 -13.98 12.12 2.97
CA LEU A 61 -13.42 10.78 3.15
C LEU A 61 -12.40 10.40 2.07
N LYS A 62 -12.67 10.76 0.80
CA LYS A 62 -11.73 10.50 -0.30
C LYS A 62 -10.36 11.15 -0.08
N GLN A 63 -10.34 12.37 0.48
CA GLN A 63 -9.10 13.08 0.78
C GLN A 63 -8.35 12.44 1.97
N ILE A 64 -9.10 12.06 3.01
CA ILE A 64 -8.53 11.36 4.17
C ILE A 64 -7.86 10.06 3.73
N LEU A 65 -8.54 9.27 2.91
CA LEU A 65 -8.01 8.01 2.39
C LEU A 65 -6.82 8.21 1.45
N ALA A 66 -6.82 9.27 0.63
CA ALA A 66 -5.71 9.61 -0.25
C ALA A 66 -4.45 9.97 0.56
N ILE A 67 -4.62 10.81 1.60
CA ILE A 67 -3.52 11.17 2.51
C ILE A 67 -3.00 9.94 3.25
N ALA A 68 -3.90 9.10 3.78
CA ALA A 68 -3.52 7.88 4.49
C ALA A 68 -2.75 6.91 3.58
N ALA A 69 -3.19 6.72 2.34
CA ALA A 69 -2.51 5.88 1.36
C ALA A 69 -1.13 6.44 1.01
N ALA A 70 -1.04 7.74 0.71
CA ALA A 70 0.22 8.42 0.40
C ALA A 70 1.22 8.34 1.57
N ALA A 71 0.74 8.59 2.79
CA ALA A 71 1.56 8.53 4.00
C ALA A 71 2.05 7.09 4.28
N LEU A 72 1.17 6.09 4.13
CA LEU A 72 1.55 4.70 4.34
C LEU A 72 2.62 4.25 3.34
N GLU A 73 2.49 4.58 2.07
CA GLU A 73 3.49 4.25 1.05
C GLU A 73 4.82 4.95 1.31
N LEU A 74 4.78 6.25 1.59
CA LEU A 74 6.00 7.03 1.80
C LEU A 74 6.73 6.60 3.09
N ILE A 75 6.02 6.56 4.21
CA ILE A 75 6.60 6.19 5.51
C ILE A 75 7.02 4.72 5.50
N GLY A 76 6.15 3.83 5.00
CA GLY A 76 6.43 2.40 4.89
C GLY A 76 7.62 2.12 3.98
N GLY A 77 7.71 2.78 2.84
CA GLY A 77 8.85 2.69 1.93
C GLY A 77 10.15 3.16 2.59
N ILE A 78 10.16 4.31 3.25
CA ILE A 78 11.33 4.82 3.98
C ILE A 78 11.73 3.86 5.12
N ALA A 79 10.78 3.38 5.90
CA ALA A 79 11.02 2.44 6.99
C ALA A 79 11.64 1.12 6.48
N ILE A 80 11.14 0.59 5.36
CA ILE A 80 11.72 -0.57 4.68
C ILE A 80 13.14 -0.26 4.21
N ALA A 81 13.39 0.85 3.52
CA ALA A 81 14.70 1.25 3.03
C ALA A 81 15.74 1.32 4.17
N LEU A 82 15.37 1.98 5.28
CA LEU A 82 16.22 2.16 6.46
C LEU A 82 16.30 0.94 7.37
N ASN A 83 15.52 -0.12 7.09
CA ASN A 83 15.39 -1.30 7.96
C ASN A 83 14.89 -0.96 9.38
N PHE A 84 14.05 0.06 9.49
CA PHE A 84 13.43 0.47 10.75
C PHE A 84 12.01 -0.10 10.83
N GLY A 85 11.78 -1.06 11.74
CA GLY A 85 10.49 -1.76 11.79
C GLY A 85 10.09 -2.41 10.46
N ALA A 86 11.07 -2.72 9.60
CA ALA A 86 10.85 -3.16 8.22
C ALA A 86 9.92 -4.38 8.13
N ARG A 87 9.97 -5.27 9.11
CA ARG A 87 9.08 -6.45 9.20
C ARG A 87 7.62 -6.03 9.35
N PHE A 88 7.33 -5.12 10.27
CA PHE A 88 5.97 -4.61 10.49
C PHE A 88 5.46 -3.88 9.25
N PHE A 89 6.24 -2.90 8.75
CA PHE A 89 5.83 -2.13 7.58
C PHE A 89 5.66 -3.00 6.33
N ALA A 90 6.52 -4.01 6.12
CA ALA A 90 6.36 -4.92 5.00
C ALA A 90 5.03 -5.69 5.06
N LEU A 91 4.62 -6.19 6.24
CA LEU A 91 3.34 -6.88 6.40
C LEU A 91 2.14 -5.95 6.18
N VAL A 92 2.18 -4.73 6.71
CA VAL A 92 1.14 -3.72 6.45
C VAL A 92 1.07 -3.37 4.96
N MET A 93 2.23 -3.23 4.30
CA MET A 93 2.28 -2.96 2.86
C MET A 93 1.78 -4.13 2.01
N VAL A 94 1.91 -5.39 2.46
CA VAL A 94 1.26 -6.53 1.79
C VAL A 94 -0.25 -6.31 1.71
N LEU A 95 -0.89 -5.99 2.83
CA LEU A 95 -2.34 -5.75 2.87
C LEU A 95 -2.73 -4.55 1.99
N PHE A 96 -1.94 -3.49 2.04
CA PHE A 96 -2.15 -2.30 1.21
C PHE A 96 -2.06 -2.63 -0.29
N VAL A 97 -1.00 -3.33 -0.73
CA VAL A 97 -0.82 -3.69 -2.15
C VAL A 97 -1.90 -4.66 -2.62
N MET A 98 -2.38 -5.56 -1.75
CA MET A 98 -3.52 -6.43 -2.06
C MET A 98 -4.79 -5.60 -2.29
N ALA A 99 -5.11 -4.69 -1.39
CA ALA A 99 -6.26 -3.79 -1.53
C ALA A 99 -6.14 -2.91 -2.78
N ALA A 100 -4.97 -2.29 -3.01
CA ALA A 100 -4.71 -1.48 -4.19
C ALA A 100 -4.87 -2.28 -5.48
N THR A 101 -4.42 -3.53 -5.50
CA THR A 101 -4.59 -4.41 -6.66
C THR A 101 -6.07 -4.70 -6.91
N PHE A 102 -6.81 -5.02 -5.86
CA PHE A 102 -8.24 -5.32 -5.98
C PHE A 102 -9.05 -4.13 -6.50
N TYR A 103 -8.80 -2.93 -5.99
CA TYR A 103 -9.59 -1.75 -6.36
C TYR A 103 -9.15 -1.09 -7.67
N PHE A 104 -7.87 -1.05 -7.96
CA PHE A 104 -7.34 -0.26 -9.08
C PHE A 104 -6.85 -1.08 -10.27
N HIS A 105 -6.72 -2.39 -10.13
CA HIS A 105 -6.27 -3.29 -11.19
C HIS A 105 -7.28 -4.43 -11.43
N ASP A 106 -8.55 -4.04 -11.56
CA ASP A 106 -9.72 -4.92 -11.71
C ASP A 106 -9.86 -5.49 -13.13
N PHE A 107 -8.80 -6.11 -13.65
CA PHE A 107 -8.72 -6.65 -15.01
C PHE A 107 -9.84 -7.63 -15.35
N TRP A 108 -10.46 -8.27 -14.36
CA TRP A 108 -11.59 -9.19 -14.51
C TRP A 108 -12.89 -8.50 -14.94
N ASN A 109 -12.99 -7.17 -14.77
CA ASN A 109 -14.12 -6.36 -15.21
C ASN A 109 -13.89 -5.66 -16.54
N LEU A 110 -12.75 -5.92 -17.20
CA LEU A 110 -12.32 -5.25 -18.43
C LEU A 110 -12.14 -6.24 -19.57
N THR A 111 -12.02 -5.74 -20.79
CA THR A 111 -11.79 -6.56 -22.00
C THR A 111 -10.66 -5.98 -22.86
N GLY A 112 -10.13 -6.79 -23.77
CA GLY A 112 -9.16 -6.34 -24.76
C GLY A 112 -7.84 -5.84 -24.21
N ALA A 113 -7.36 -4.72 -24.71
CA ALA A 113 -6.06 -4.14 -24.34
C ALA A 113 -6.03 -3.63 -22.90
N ASP A 114 -7.14 -3.07 -22.41
CA ASP A 114 -7.25 -2.53 -21.04
C ASP A 114 -7.16 -3.67 -20.01
N ALA A 115 -7.85 -4.79 -20.24
CA ALA A 115 -7.75 -5.97 -19.39
C ALA A 115 -6.31 -6.48 -19.31
N LYS A 116 -5.60 -6.55 -20.44
CA LYS A 116 -4.20 -6.98 -20.47
C LYS A 116 -3.29 -6.03 -19.71
N GLY A 117 -3.48 -4.71 -19.87
CA GLY A 117 -2.72 -3.70 -19.16
C GLY A 117 -2.90 -3.83 -17.63
N GLN A 118 -4.14 -3.90 -17.16
CA GLN A 118 -4.43 -4.03 -15.73
C GLN A 118 -3.97 -5.38 -15.16
N MET A 119 -4.05 -6.47 -15.94
CA MET A 119 -3.50 -7.77 -15.53
C MET A 119 -1.98 -7.69 -15.31
N ILE A 120 -1.23 -7.00 -16.19
CA ILE A 120 0.22 -6.82 -16.02
C ILE A 120 0.51 -6.05 -14.74
N HIS A 121 -0.28 -5.01 -14.42
CA HIS A 121 -0.14 -4.28 -13.16
C HIS A 121 -0.43 -5.17 -11.96
N ALA A 122 -1.47 -5.99 -11.99
CA ALA A 122 -1.78 -6.95 -10.93
C ALA A 122 -0.66 -7.98 -10.72
N LEU A 123 -0.06 -8.50 -11.80
CA LEU A 123 1.08 -9.42 -11.72
C LEU A 123 2.34 -8.75 -11.16
N LYS A 124 2.60 -7.48 -11.49
CA LYS A 124 3.68 -6.69 -10.86
C LYS A 124 3.43 -6.53 -9.35
N ASN A 125 2.20 -6.23 -8.95
CA ASN A 125 1.85 -6.13 -7.54
C ASN A 125 1.98 -7.46 -6.81
N LEU A 126 1.65 -8.57 -7.45
CA LEU A 126 1.91 -9.91 -6.89
C LEU A 126 3.41 -10.14 -6.64
N SER A 127 4.27 -9.69 -7.56
CA SER A 127 5.73 -9.75 -7.37
C SER A 127 6.20 -8.85 -6.22
N LEU A 128 5.59 -7.65 -6.07
CA LEU A 128 5.86 -6.78 -4.92
C LEU A 128 5.45 -7.44 -3.60
N ILE A 129 4.30 -8.10 -3.54
CA ILE A 129 3.85 -8.85 -2.36
C ILE A 129 4.87 -9.94 -2.00
N GLY A 130 5.36 -10.70 -2.98
CA GLY A 130 6.43 -11.67 -2.76
C GLY A 130 7.70 -11.03 -2.19
N GLY A 131 8.13 -9.89 -2.75
CA GLY A 131 9.26 -9.12 -2.23
C GLY A 131 9.03 -8.60 -0.80
N LEU A 132 7.82 -8.15 -0.48
CA LEU A 132 7.44 -7.71 0.87
C LEU A 132 7.51 -8.85 1.89
N PHE A 133 7.09 -10.07 1.54
CA PHE A 133 7.25 -11.23 2.41
C PHE A 133 8.74 -11.57 2.64
N MET A 134 9.58 -11.44 1.62
CA MET A 134 11.03 -11.60 1.79
C MET A 134 11.59 -10.53 2.74
N VAL A 135 11.18 -9.26 2.59
CA VAL A 135 11.58 -8.18 3.52
C VAL A 135 11.08 -8.46 4.93
N ALA A 136 9.85 -8.95 5.10
CA ALA A 136 9.31 -9.33 6.40
C ALA A 136 10.12 -10.47 7.05
N GLY A 137 10.61 -11.42 6.27
CA GLY A 137 11.46 -12.52 6.75
C GLY A 137 12.83 -12.07 7.26
N ILE A 138 13.48 -11.12 6.56
CA ILE A 138 14.86 -10.68 6.86
C ILE A 138 14.95 -9.33 7.58
N GLY A 139 13.86 -8.59 7.67
CA GLY A 139 13.80 -7.24 8.25
C GLY A 139 14.02 -7.21 9.75
N LYS A 140 14.38 -6.04 10.29
CA LYS A 140 14.39 -5.78 11.75
C LYS A 140 12.97 -5.56 12.25
N GLY A 141 12.66 -6.07 13.45
CA GLY A 141 11.37 -5.96 14.10
C GLY A 141 11.10 -7.15 15.01
N PRO A 142 9.97 -7.17 15.74
CA PRO A 142 9.56 -8.32 16.52
C PRO A 142 9.51 -9.59 15.64
N ARG A 143 10.11 -10.67 16.10
CA ARG A 143 10.02 -11.96 15.43
C ARG A 143 8.68 -12.61 15.77
N LEU A 144 8.01 -13.18 14.78
CA LEU A 144 6.76 -13.92 14.99
C LEU A 144 7.03 -15.35 15.49
N ASP A 145 8.28 -15.79 15.43
CA ASP A 145 8.78 -17.13 15.73
C ASP A 145 9.33 -17.28 17.16
N GLY A 146 8.97 -16.40 18.08
CA GLY A 146 9.40 -16.41 19.48
C GLY A 146 8.77 -17.51 20.38
N TYR A 147 8.26 -18.61 19.82
CA TYR A 147 7.76 -19.78 20.55
C TYR A 147 8.42 -21.08 20.03
N GLY A 148 9.73 -21.22 20.17
CA GLY A 148 10.35 -22.43 19.69
C GLY A 148 11.82 -22.63 20.02
N GLU A 149 12.29 -22.19 21.20
CA GLU A 149 13.52 -22.73 21.81
C GLU A 149 13.33 -22.71 23.33
N GLY A 150 12.77 -23.78 23.85
CA GLY A 150 12.85 -24.23 25.24
C GLY A 150 13.66 -25.51 25.29
#